data_37a1c6efaf6f4ba9975191255d52fb3c
#
_entry.id   37a1c6efaf6f4ba9975191255d52fb3c
#
_cell.length_a   1.000
_cell.length_b   1.000
_cell.length_c   1.000
_cell.angle_alpha   90.00
_cell.angle_beta   90.00
_cell.angle_gamma   90.00
#
_symmetry.space_group_name_H-M   'P 1'
#
loop_
_entity.id
_entity.type
_entity.pdbx_description
1 polymer ?
#
loop_
_entity_poly.entity_id
_entity_poly.type
_entity_poly.pdbx_seq_one_letter_code
_entity_poly.pdbx_strand_id
1 'polypeptide(L)'
;GVDVMGALGINSSIADEAVSGITAVFTAGEALTRGEVVYFKAADSKMWKAVATASATARCVAMAAEDISADAAGKFLMHGFLRDAASFPSYTIGGALYTPEAEQNSENVPEQTAPDSDGDFVQVIGWAVTADMVFFNPSGDIIEVA
;
A
#
# COMPACT_ATOMS: atom_id res chain seq x y z
N GLY A 1 31.82 7.31 -10.33
CA GLY A 1 31.43 8.46 -9.54
C GLY A 1 30.14 8.21 -8.79
N VAL A 2 29.76 9.16 -8.01
CA VAL A 2 28.50 9.10 -7.26
C VAL A 2 27.34 9.20 -8.24
N ASP A 3 26.40 8.27 -8.15
CA ASP A 3 25.15 8.36 -8.88
C ASP A 3 24.22 9.32 -8.15
N VAL A 4 24.25 10.58 -8.54
CA VAL A 4 23.45 11.62 -7.92
C VAL A 4 21.96 11.38 -8.15
N MET A 5 21.58 10.85 -9.31
CA MET A 5 20.20 10.52 -9.61
C MET A 5 19.70 9.39 -8.72
N GLY A 6 20.49 8.34 -8.53
CA GLY A 6 20.15 7.25 -7.61
C GLY A 6 20.08 7.71 -6.16
N ALA A 7 20.91 8.69 -5.77
CA ALA A 7 20.90 9.23 -4.42
C ALA A 7 19.70 10.16 -4.16
N LEU A 8 19.21 10.87 -5.18
CA LEU A 8 18.15 11.87 -5.06
C LEU A 8 16.80 11.39 -5.57
N GLY A 9 16.77 10.36 -6.39
CA GLY A 9 15.56 9.85 -7.02
C GLY A 9 14.99 8.63 -6.33
N ILE A 10 13.76 8.29 -6.72
CA ILE A 10 13.10 7.06 -6.34
C ILE A 10 13.48 6.02 -7.38
N ASN A 11 14.00 4.88 -6.93
CA ASN A 11 14.54 3.86 -7.81
C ASN A 11 13.51 2.75 -8.10
N SER A 12 13.22 2.50 -9.38
CA SER A 12 12.33 1.43 -9.82
C SER A 12 13.04 0.10 -10.04
N SER A 13 14.35 0.03 -9.80
CA SER A 13 15.14 -1.20 -9.96
C SER A 13 15.63 -1.65 -8.59
N ILE A 14 14.74 -2.29 -7.82
CA ILE A 14 14.99 -2.68 -6.43
C ILE A 14 14.92 -4.19 -6.27
N ALA A 15 15.63 -4.69 -5.26
CA ALA A 15 15.61 -6.10 -4.90
C ALA A 15 14.26 -6.50 -4.31
N ASP A 16 13.98 -7.80 -4.29
CA ASP A 16 12.82 -8.33 -3.58
C ASP A 16 12.88 -7.87 -2.10
N GLU A 17 11.71 -7.59 -1.52
CA GLU A 17 11.56 -7.10 -0.16
C GLU A 17 12.13 -5.71 0.09
N ALA A 18 12.46 -4.95 -0.96
CA ALA A 18 13.01 -3.61 -0.84
C ALA A 18 11.96 -2.53 -1.12
N VAL A 19 12.27 -1.32 -0.65
CA VAL A 19 11.45 -0.13 -0.85
C VAL A 19 12.35 1.02 -1.32
N SER A 20 11.82 1.87 -2.21
CA SER A 20 12.50 3.09 -2.64
C SER A 20 11.48 4.21 -2.76
N GLY A 21 11.56 5.19 -1.87
CA GLY A 21 10.61 6.30 -1.86
C GLY A 21 10.61 7.05 -0.55
N ILE A 22 9.53 7.78 -0.32
CA ILE A 22 9.33 8.56 0.89
C ILE A 22 8.69 7.65 1.93
N THR A 23 9.37 7.48 3.07
CA THR A 23 8.91 6.65 4.17
C THR A 23 8.75 7.47 5.44
N ALA A 24 7.91 6.98 6.35
CA ALA A 24 7.71 7.59 7.65
C ALA A 24 7.47 6.50 8.69
N VAL A 25 7.75 6.79 9.95
CA VAL A 25 7.53 5.86 11.05
C VAL A 25 6.20 6.17 11.73
N PHE A 26 5.37 5.13 11.84
CA PHE A 26 4.10 5.20 12.57
C PHE A 26 3.95 3.92 13.40
N THR A 27 3.02 3.94 14.35
CA THR A 27 2.69 2.77 15.15
C THR A 27 1.61 1.95 14.44
N ALA A 28 1.81 0.65 14.33
CA ALA A 28 0.81 -0.27 13.80
C ALA A 28 -0.23 -0.59 14.89
N GLY A 29 -1.51 -0.59 14.53
CA GLY A 29 -2.58 -0.96 15.45
C GLY A 29 -2.82 -2.45 15.52
N GLU A 30 -2.39 -3.17 14.49
CA GLU A 30 -2.46 -4.63 14.37
C GLU A 30 -1.21 -5.13 13.67
N ALA A 31 -0.97 -6.42 13.70
CA ALA A 31 0.18 -7.00 13.01
C ALA A 31 0.06 -6.77 11.50
N LEU A 32 1.10 -6.25 10.89
CA LEU A 32 1.14 -5.93 9.46
C LEU A 32 2.29 -6.68 8.79
N THR A 33 2.06 -7.10 7.56
CA THR A 33 3.08 -7.68 6.69
C THR A 33 3.45 -6.66 5.63
N ARG A 34 4.72 -6.65 5.21
CA ARG A 34 5.20 -5.75 4.14
C ARG A 34 4.28 -5.84 2.93
N GLY A 35 3.90 -4.70 2.38
CA GLY A 35 3.01 -4.59 1.23
C GLY A 35 1.56 -4.36 1.59
N GLU A 36 1.17 -4.56 2.83
CA GLU A 36 -0.21 -4.32 3.27
C GLU A 36 -0.51 -2.82 3.33
N VAL A 37 -1.71 -2.44 2.87
CA VAL A 37 -2.13 -1.04 2.82
C VAL A 37 -2.95 -0.69 4.04
N VAL A 38 -2.82 0.56 4.49
CA VAL A 38 -3.34 0.97 5.79
C VAL A 38 -4.04 2.33 5.73
N TYR A 39 -4.96 2.53 6.68
CA TYR A 39 -5.54 3.83 6.98
C TYR A 39 -5.10 4.28 8.38
N PHE A 40 -5.17 5.57 8.64
CA PHE A 40 -4.82 6.12 9.93
C PHE A 40 -6.08 6.26 10.79
N LYS A 41 -6.16 5.49 11.88
CA LYS A 41 -7.36 5.43 12.71
C LYS A 41 -7.36 6.56 13.73
N ALA A 42 -8.38 7.40 13.68
CA ALA A 42 -8.47 8.57 14.55
C ALA A 42 -8.53 8.23 16.04
N ALA A 43 -9.16 7.10 16.38
CA ALA A 43 -9.39 6.73 17.78
C ALA A 43 -8.10 6.45 18.56
N ASP A 44 -7.06 5.93 17.90
CA ASP A 44 -5.81 5.55 18.58
C ASP A 44 -4.55 6.11 17.92
N SER A 45 -4.68 6.83 16.79
CA SER A 45 -3.56 7.38 16.02
C SER A 45 -2.58 6.30 15.56
N LYS A 46 -3.10 5.14 15.16
CA LYS A 46 -2.30 4.02 14.68
C LYS A 46 -2.74 3.62 13.27
N MET A 47 -1.86 2.92 12.58
CA MET A 47 -2.12 2.39 11.24
C MET A 47 -2.80 1.02 11.32
N TRP A 48 -3.93 0.90 10.63
CA TRP A 48 -4.73 -0.33 10.56
C TRP A 48 -4.96 -0.69 9.08
N LYS A 49 -5.22 -1.95 8.80
CA LYS A 49 -5.47 -2.41 7.43
C LYS A 49 -6.61 -1.65 6.78
N ALA A 50 -6.35 -1.06 5.60
CA ALA A 50 -7.38 -0.35 4.84
C ALA A 50 -8.23 -1.35 4.06
N VAL A 51 -9.55 -1.22 4.16
CA VAL A 51 -10.51 -2.09 3.47
C VAL A 51 -11.59 -1.22 2.84
N ALA A 52 -11.87 -1.45 1.57
CA ALA A 52 -12.74 -0.59 0.76
C ALA A 52 -14.23 -0.69 1.09
N THR A 53 -14.64 -1.61 1.93
CA THR A 53 -16.07 -1.90 2.18
C THR A 53 -16.74 -1.01 3.21
N ALA A 54 -16.00 -0.12 3.87
CA ALA A 54 -16.56 0.79 4.87
C ALA A 54 -15.87 2.15 4.82
N SER A 55 -16.63 3.23 5.04
CA SER A 55 -16.07 4.59 5.02
C SER A 55 -14.99 4.80 6.07
N ALA A 56 -15.11 4.16 7.22
CA ALA A 56 -14.17 4.32 8.32
C ALA A 56 -12.79 3.72 8.02
N THR A 57 -12.70 2.75 7.09
CA THR A 57 -11.48 1.99 6.79
C THR A 57 -10.95 2.16 5.38
N ALA A 58 -11.68 2.88 4.52
CA ALA A 58 -11.42 2.85 3.07
C ALA A 58 -10.28 3.74 2.61
N ARG A 59 -9.97 4.81 3.32
CA ARG A 59 -8.96 5.78 2.86
C ARG A 59 -7.55 5.24 3.14
N CYS A 60 -6.90 4.72 2.12
CA CYS A 60 -5.51 4.26 2.19
C CYS A 60 -4.57 5.48 2.19
N VAL A 61 -3.66 5.51 3.14
CA VAL A 61 -2.67 6.60 3.26
C VAL A 61 -1.23 6.12 3.21
N ALA A 62 -0.98 4.84 3.41
CA ALA A 62 0.38 4.30 3.46
C ALA A 62 0.38 2.80 3.18
N MET A 63 1.58 2.26 2.97
CA MET A 63 1.81 0.83 2.77
C MET A 63 2.91 0.40 3.73
N ALA A 64 2.72 -0.71 4.44
CA ALA A 64 3.76 -1.22 5.33
C ALA A 64 5.01 -1.56 4.52
N ALA A 65 6.16 -1.01 4.93
CA ALA A 65 7.43 -1.20 4.24
C ALA A 65 8.26 -2.34 4.83
N GLU A 66 7.78 -2.93 5.91
CA GLU A 66 8.39 -4.05 6.62
C GLU A 66 7.30 -4.77 7.43
N ASP A 67 7.62 -5.94 7.95
CA ASP A 67 6.71 -6.63 8.87
C ASP A 67 6.72 -5.89 10.20
N ILE A 68 5.55 -5.59 10.74
CA ILE A 68 5.40 -4.78 11.95
C ILE A 68 4.46 -5.49 12.91
N SER A 69 4.88 -5.71 14.14
CA SER A 69 4.02 -6.31 15.17
C SER A 69 2.96 -5.33 15.64
N ALA A 70 1.84 -5.84 16.14
CA ALA A 70 0.80 -5.02 16.74
C ALA A 70 1.39 -4.11 17.83
N ASP A 71 0.99 -2.84 17.84
CA ASP A 71 1.42 -1.81 18.77
C ASP A 71 2.90 -1.43 18.70
N ALA A 72 3.63 -1.94 17.70
CA ALA A 72 5.03 -1.58 17.45
C ALA A 72 5.14 -0.43 16.46
N ALA A 73 6.22 0.33 16.56
CA ALA A 73 6.58 1.33 15.55
C ALA A 73 7.25 0.64 14.38
N GLY A 74 6.98 1.10 13.16
CA GLY A 74 7.57 0.56 11.96
C GLY A 74 7.58 1.56 10.82
N LYS A 75 8.24 1.16 9.73
CA LYS A 75 8.40 2.00 8.55
C LYS A 75 7.24 1.78 7.59
N PHE A 76 6.67 2.89 7.10
CA PHE A 76 5.60 2.89 6.10
C PHE A 76 6.05 3.66 4.87
N LEU A 77 5.72 3.12 3.69
CA LEU A 77 5.92 3.82 2.42
C LEU A 77 4.74 4.78 2.21
N MET A 78 5.07 6.06 2.00
CA MET A 78 4.07 7.09 1.73
C MET A 78 3.93 7.33 0.23
N HIS A 79 5.02 7.21 -0.53
CA HIS A 79 5.06 7.43 -1.98
C HIS A 79 6.33 6.79 -2.53
N GLY A 80 6.20 5.87 -3.47
CA GLY A 80 7.36 5.24 -4.10
C GLY A 80 7.14 3.78 -4.48
N PHE A 81 8.23 3.07 -4.68
CA PHE A 81 8.23 1.68 -5.13
C PHE A 81 8.41 0.72 -3.96
N LEU A 82 7.69 -0.40 -4.03
CA LEU A 82 7.87 -1.51 -3.10
C LEU A 82 7.77 -2.82 -3.89
N ARG A 83 8.68 -3.73 -3.61
CA ARG A 83 8.70 -5.05 -4.23
C ARG A 83 8.57 -6.15 -3.17
N ASP A 84 7.64 -7.07 -3.38
CA ASP A 84 7.44 -8.22 -2.49
C ASP A 84 6.78 -9.38 -3.25
N ALA A 85 7.59 -10.31 -3.73
CA ALA A 85 7.12 -11.44 -4.50
C ALA A 85 6.23 -12.39 -3.68
N ALA A 86 6.43 -12.47 -2.38
CA ALA A 86 5.66 -13.36 -1.52
C ALA A 86 4.26 -12.82 -1.21
N SER A 87 4.13 -11.50 -1.01
CA SER A 87 2.85 -10.89 -0.61
C SER A 87 1.97 -10.49 -1.77
N PHE A 88 2.55 -10.07 -2.90
CA PHE A 88 1.77 -9.61 -4.04
C PHE A 88 1.25 -10.78 -4.89
N PRO A 89 0.02 -10.68 -5.43
CA PRO A 89 -0.65 -11.80 -6.11
C PRO A 89 -0.32 -11.94 -7.60
N SER A 90 0.86 -11.54 -8.05
CA SER A 90 1.28 -11.54 -9.46
C SER A 90 0.43 -10.59 -10.31
N TYR A 91 0.68 -9.30 -10.15
CA TYR A 91 -0.05 -8.25 -10.84
C TYR A 91 0.17 -8.25 -12.34
N THR A 92 -0.83 -7.77 -13.09
CA THR A 92 -0.68 -7.43 -14.50
C THR A 92 0.06 -6.09 -14.60
N ILE A 93 1.15 -6.08 -15.34
CA ILE A 93 2.01 -4.89 -15.52
C ILE A 93 1.20 -3.72 -16.08
N GLY A 94 1.35 -2.57 -15.47
CA GLY A 94 0.67 -1.34 -15.88
C GLY A 94 -0.76 -1.20 -15.35
N GLY A 95 -1.32 -2.23 -14.74
CA GLY A 95 -2.68 -2.17 -14.20
C GLY A 95 -2.78 -1.30 -12.96
N ALA A 96 -3.88 -0.55 -12.86
CA ALA A 96 -4.16 0.27 -11.69
C ALA A 96 -4.37 -0.58 -10.44
N LEU A 97 -4.03 -0.02 -9.29
CA LEU A 97 -4.17 -0.67 -7.99
C LEU A 97 -5.16 0.12 -7.13
N TYR A 98 -5.97 -0.62 -6.39
CA TYR A 98 -7.03 -0.06 -5.55
C TYR A 98 -6.91 -0.59 -4.13
N THR A 99 -7.47 0.15 -3.17
CA THR A 99 -7.66 -0.35 -1.81
C THR A 99 -8.50 -1.63 -1.89
N PRO A 100 -8.07 -2.72 -1.24
CA PRO A 100 -8.75 -4.01 -1.41
C PRO A 100 -10.09 -4.07 -0.67
N GLU A 101 -11.02 -4.85 -1.22
CA GLU A 101 -12.27 -5.22 -0.55
C GLU A 101 -12.04 -6.35 0.46
N ALA A 102 -11.04 -7.18 0.20
CA ALA A 102 -10.67 -8.31 1.04
C ALA A 102 -9.20 -8.65 0.80
N GLU A 103 -8.64 -9.49 1.64
CA GLU A 103 -7.24 -9.91 1.48
C GLU A 103 -7.00 -10.54 0.11
N GLN A 104 -5.86 -10.20 -0.47
CA GLN A 104 -5.33 -10.77 -1.71
C GLN A 104 -4.11 -11.61 -1.33
N ASN A 105 -4.01 -12.83 -1.86
CA ASN A 105 -2.89 -13.73 -1.57
C ASN A 105 -2.62 -13.85 -0.05
N SER A 106 -3.70 -13.91 0.73
CA SER A 106 -3.69 -13.98 2.21
C SER A 106 -3.14 -12.75 2.91
N GLU A 107 -2.93 -11.65 2.18
CA GLU A 107 -2.42 -10.39 2.72
C GLU A 107 -3.32 -9.24 2.27
N ASN A 108 -3.39 -8.16 3.05
CA ASN A 108 -4.21 -6.99 2.73
C ASN A 108 -3.48 -6.05 1.76
N VAL A 109 -3.07 -6.60 0.62
CA VAL A 109 -2.32 -5.88 -0.42
C VAL A 109 -3.27 -5.29 -1.46
N PRO A 110 -2.81 -4.32 -2.28
CA PRO A 110 -3.64 -3.73 -3.32
C PRO A 110 -4.24 -4.76 -4.27
N GLU A 111 -5.45 -4.49 -4.75
CA GLU A 111 -6.09 -5.31 -5.79
C GLU A 111 -6.20 -4.54 -7.09
N GLN A 112 -6.29 -5.27 -8.21
CA GLN A 112 -6.40 -4.65 -9.55
C GLN A 112 -7.83 -4.57 -10.06
N THR A 113 -8.78 -5.10 -9.32
CA THR A 113 -10.20 -4.95 -9.61
C THR A 113 -10.77 -3.83 -8.75
N ALA A 114 -11.35 -2.81 -9.39
CA ALA A 114 -11.97 -1.73 -8.65
C ALA A 114 -13.16 -2.25 -7.84
N PRO A 115 -13.31 -1.86 -6.56
CA PRO A 115 -14.51 -2.19 -5.79
C PRO A 115 -15.77 -1.76 -6.53
N ASP A 116 -16.79 -2.61 -6.57
CA ASP A 116 -17.99 -2.36 -7.38
C ASP A 116 -19.31 -2.63 -6.68
N SER A 117 -19.32 -3.02 -5.42
CA SER A 117 -20.55 -3.22 -4.66
C SER A 117 -21.05 -1.90 -4.07
N ASP A 118 -22.37 -1.76 -3.94
CA ASP A 118 -22.98 -0.58 -3.33
C ASP A 118 -22.37 -0.33 -1.95
N GLY A 119 -21.93 0.90 -1.72
CA GLY A 119 -21.32 1.31 -0.46
C GLY A 119 -19.83 1.03 -0.36
N ASP A 120 -19.23 0.38 -1.35
CA ASP A 120 -17.77 0.27 -1.44
C ASP A 120 -17.16 1.61 -1.84
N PHE A 121 -15.88 1.75 -1.59
CA PHE A 121 -15.14 2.96 -1.93
C PHE A 121 -14.03 2.65 -2.93
N VAL A 122 -13.87 3.49 -3.94
CA VAL A 122 -12.84 3.37 -4.97
C VAL A 122 -11.79 4.44 -4.75
N GLN A 123 -10.57 4.03 -4.51
CA GLN A 123 -9.40 4.89 -4.43
C GLN A 123 -8.27 4.25 -5.22
N VAL A 124 -7.74 4.98 -6.21
CA VAL A 124 -6.55 4.54 -6.92
C VAL A 124 -5.35 4.78 -6.01
N ILE A 125 -4.59 3.75 -5.70
CA ILE A 125 -3.47 3.85 -4.77
C ILE A 125 -2.12 3.59 -5.44
N GLY A 126 -2.12 3.34 -6.75
CA GLY A 126 -0.89 3.15 -7.51
C GLY A 126 -1.10 2.33 -8.75
N TRP A 127 -0.03 1.75 -9.24
CA TRP A 127 -0.06 0.84 -10.40
C TRP A 127 1.08 -0.17 -10.32
N ALA A 128 0.92 -1.29 -11.03
CA ALA A 128 1.91 -2.36 -11.01
C ALA A 128 3.02 -2.08 -12.02
N VAL A 129 4.26 -2.05 -11.54
CA VAL A 129 5.45 -1.86 -12.39
C VAL A 129 5.90 -3.19 -12.97
N THR A 130 5.88 -4.23 -12.14
CA THR A 130 6.11 -5.62 -12.53
C THR A 130 5.08 -6.49 -11.82
N ALA A 131 5.14 -7.80 -12.02
CA ALA A 131 4.23 -8.71 -11.33
C ALA A 131 4.36 -8.65 -9.81
N ASP A 132 5.53 -8.27 -9.30
CA ASP A 132 5.83 -8.25 -7.86
C ASP A 132 6.29 -6.89 -7.33
N MET A 133 6.21 -5.83 -8.15
CA MET A 133 6.60 -4.48 -7.72
C MET A 133 5.53 -3.47 -8.08
N VAL A 134 5.22 -2.60 -7.12
CA VAL A 134 4.19 -1.57 -7.28
C VAL A 134 4.80 -0.18 -7.14
N PHE A 135 4.21 0.80 -7.83
CA PHE A 135 4.40 2.20 -7.54
C PHE A 135 3.24 2.66 -6.69
N PHE A 136 3.50 2.92 -5.42
CA PHE A 136 2.48 3.34 -4.46
C PHE A 136 2.36 4.87 -4.49
N ASN A 137 1.16 5.34 -4.82
CA ASN A 137 0.85 6.78 -4.92
C ASN A 137 -0.64 6.96 -4.66
N PRO A 138 -1.08 6.95 -3.40
CA PRO A 138 -2.50 7.00 -3.09
C PRO A 138 -3.11 8.34 -3.51
N SER A 139 -4.22 8.26 -4.24
CA SER A 139 -4.98 9.44 -4.66
C SER A 139 -5.64 10.12 -3.46
N GLY A 140 -5.74 11.45 -3.52
CA GLY A 140 -6.55 12.20 -2.57
C GLY A 140 -8.05 12.02 -2.80
N ASP A 141 -8.44 11.52 -3.98
CA ASP A 141 -9.85 11.30 -4.32
C ASP A 141 -10.30 9.90 -3.91
N ILE A 142 -11.47 9.82 -3.30
CA ILE A 142 -12.11 8.55 -2.94
C ILE A 142 -13.59 8.69 -3.28
N ILE A 143 -14.15 7.69 -3.98
CA ILE A 143 -15.51 7.72 -4.52
C ILE A 143 -16.29 6.53 -3.97
N GLU A 144 -17.49 6.80 -3.44
CA GLU A 144 -18.39 5.74 -3.02
C GLU A 144 -19.17 5.20 -4.20
N VAL A 145 -19.27 3.87 -4.31
CA VAL A 145 -20.05 3.19 -5.33
C VAL A 145 -21.52 3.28 -4.95
N ALA A 146 -22.32 3.82 -5.86
CA ALA A 146 -23.77 4.00 -5.66
C ALA A 146 -24.56 2.76 -6.03
#